data_6bb092765699157060e745d40e72aa87
#
_entry.id   6bb092765699157060e745d40e72aa87
#
_cell.length_a   1.000
_cell.length_b   1.000
_cell.length_c   1.000
_cell.angle_alpha   90.00
_cell.angle_beta   90.00
_cell.angle_gamma   90.00
#
_symmetry.space_group_name_H-M   'P 1'
#
loop_
_entity.id
_entity.type
_entity.pdbx_description
1 polymer ?
#
loop_
_entity_poly.entity_id
_entity_poly.type
_entity_poly.pdbx_seq_one_letter_code
_entity_poly.pdbx_strand_id
1 'polypeptide(L)'
;MKFLYFVFLLLMTSNQLLSQKNLPFIGALEYEIRNLELKDEKPQLMHILSLDSIIRIETNSYVFGTQSFIKHLIKKKSYLLISIDENQQYAIKGDFSQSDTLDKPKKYTWKKKFGSKKIGGMLAKKLKLTFLQSQKSYTCYYSKNYAARCQEAFTDFPGLPVLYYLETDDGVLEYRLTKYTTIAPNYDLFGVPSNYIKLTFDEFVDLLNNSNKND
;
A
#
# COMPACT_ATOMS: atom_id res chain seq x y z
N MET A 1 -43.69 -28.30 21.35
CA MET A 1 -42.25 -28.59 21.13
C MET A 1 -41.76 -28.43 19.71
N LYS A 2 -42.49 -28.77 18.65
CA LYS A 2 -42.03 -28.64 17.24
C LYS A 2 -41.82 -27.18 16.76
N PHE A 3 -42.54 -26.22 17.33
CA PHE A 3 -42.40 -24.80 16.96
C PHE A 3 -41.09 -24.17 17.54
N LEU A 4 -40.64 -24.62 18.70
CA LEU A 4 -39.43 -24.12 19.32
C LEU A 4 -38.15 -24.55 18.57
N TYR A 5 -38.15 -25.74 17.95
CA TYR A 5 -37.05 -26.23 17.11
C TYR A 5 -36.90 -25.44 15.80
N PHE A 6 -38.02 -24.98 15.23
CA PHE A 6 -38.01 -24.22 13.98
C PHE A 6 -37.40 -22.81 14.18
N VAL A 7 -37.74 -22.17 15.31
CA VAL A 7 -37.16 -20.85 15.68
C VAL A 7 -35.66 -20.96 16.01
N PHE A 8 -35.24 -22.04 16.63
CA PHE A 8 -33.81 -22.28 16.94
C PHE A 8 -32.99 -22.57 15.68
N LEU A 9 -33.57 -23.28 14.71
CA LEU A 9 -32.93 -23.54 13.40
C LEU A 9 -32.79 -22.25 12.57
N LEU A 10 -33.76 -21.35 12.62
CA LEU A 10 -33.70 -20.05 11.95
C LEU A 10 -32.63 -19.11 12.56
N LEU A 11 -32.42 -19.18 13.88
CA LEU A 11 -31.37 -18.41 14.58
C LEU A 11 -29.96 -18.92 14.30
N MET A 12 -29.78 -20.23 14.02
CA MET A 12 -28.47 -20.79 13.67
C MET A 12 -28.04 -20.47 12.25
N THR A 13 -28.96 -20.23 11.32
CA THR A 13 -28.62 -19.88 9.93
C THR A 13 -28.24 -18.41 9.74
N SER A 14 -28.57 -17.53 10.71
CA SER A 14 -28.24 -16.10 10.63
C SER A 14 -26.81 -15.77 10.99
N ASN A 15 -26.03 -16.67 11.63
CA ASN A 15 -24.67 -16.41 12.04
C ASN A 15 -23.58 -16.71 10.99
N GLN A 16 -23.93 -17.26 9.82
CA GLN A 16 -22.95 -17.54 8.76
C GLN A 16 -22.80 -16.40 7.73
N LEU A 17 -23.58 -15.32 7.85
CA LEU A 17 -23.60 -14.21 6.87
C LEU A 17 -22.62 -13.07 7.19
N LEU A 18 -21.74 -13.17 8.20
CA LEU A 18 -20.93 -12.04 8.65
C LEU A 18 -19.42 -12.18 8.49
N SER A 19 -18.94 -13.14 7.73
CA SER A 19 -17.55 -13.09 7.27
C SER A 19 -17.50 -12.59 5.82
N GLN A 20 -17.91 -11.35 5.57
CA GLN A 20 -17.50 -10.67 4.33
C GLN A 20 -15.99 -10.51 4.36
N LYS A 21 -15.30 -11.51 3.85
CA LYS A 21 -13.88 -11.43 3.53
C LYS A 21 -13.74 -10.25 2.57
N ASN A 22 -13.07 -9.19 3.00
CA ASN A 22 -12.81 -8.03 2.14
C ASN A 22 -12.21 -8.53 0.83
N LEU A 23 -12.80 -8.16 -0.29
CA LEU A 23 -12.32 -8.55 -1.61
C LEU A 23 -10.95 -7.90 -1.86
N PRO A 24 -10.04 -8.56 -2.61
CA PRO A 24 -8.86 -7.87 -3.10
C PRO A 24 -9.28 -6.68 -3.96
N PHE A 25 -8.56 -5.57 -3.86
CA PHE A 25 -8.79 -4.46 -4.76
C PHE A 25 -8.18 -4.79 -6.13
N ILE A 26 -8.96 -4.63 -7.19
CA ILE A 26 -8.52 -4.73 -8.58
C ILE A 26 -8.82 -3.38 -9.23
N GLY A 27 -7.80 -2.73 -9.82
CA GLY A 27 -7.95 -1.41 -10.41
C GLY A 27 -6.75 -0.52 -10.17
N ALA A 28 -6.98 0.79 -10.19
CA ALA A 28 -5.97 1.81 -9.93
C ALA A 28 -6.41 2.74 -8.79
N LEU A 29 -5.45 3.14 -7.96
CA LEU A 29 -5.60 4.11 -6.88
C LEU A 29 -4.59 5.24 -7.10
N GLU A 30 -5.02 6.48 -6.87
CA GLU A 30 -4.17 7.66 -6.91
C GLU A 30 -4.21 8.33 -5.54
N TYR A 31 -3.03 8.50 -4.95
CA TYR A 31 -2.87 9.16 -3.67
C TYR A 31 -2.05 10.43 -3.82
N GLU A 32 -2.43 11.43 -3.09
CA GLU A 32 -1.64 12.62 -2.80
C GLU A 32 -0.89 12.39 -1.48
N ILE A 33 0.42 12.65 -1.48
CA ILE A 33 1.30 12.53 -0.31
C ILE A 33 1.72 13.93 0.08
N ARG A 34 1.50 14.31 1.34
CA ARG A 34 1.90 15.62 1.89
C ARG A 34 2.72 15.43 3.15
N ASN A 35 3.85 16.10 3.25
CA ASN A 35 4.54 16.26 4.51
C ASN A 35 3.83 17.34 5.32
N LEU A 36 3.34 17.00 6.52
CA LEU A 36 2.59 17.92 7.36
C LEU A 36 3.47 19.00 8.01
N GLU A 37 4.77 18.80 8.03
CA GLU A 37 5.75 19.73 8.61
C GLU A 37 6.27 20.73 7.56
N LEU A 38 6.20 20.37 6.27
CA LEU A 38 6.65 21.18 5.13
C LEU A 38 5.44 21.78 4.38
N LYS A 39 4.87 22.84 4.90
CA LYS A 39 3.59 23.42 4.42
C LYS A 39 3.62 23.94 2.99
N ASP A 40 4.78 24.37 2.51
CA ASP A 40 4.95 25.00 1.19
C ASP A 40 5.38 23.99 0.10
N GLU A 41 5.60 22.73 0.47
CA GLU A 41 5.99 21.70 -0.46
C GLU A 41 4.78 21.20 -1.29
N LYS A 42 5.00 21.10 -2.61
CA LYS A 42 3.97 20.52 -3.48
C LYS A 42 3.72 19.06 -3.13
N PRO A 43 2.46 18.63 -3.08
CA PRO A 43 2.16 17.23 -2.83
C PRO A 43 2.80 16.32 -3.88
N GLN A 44 3.32 15.20 -3.43
CA GLN A 44 3.77 14.13 -4.32
C GLN A 44 2.58 13.24 -4.71
N LEU A 45 2.64 12.66 -5.88
CA LEU A 45 1.63 11.69 -6.34
C LEU A 45 2.17 10.27 -6.22
N MET A 46 1.32 9.37 -5.75
CA MET A 46 1.57 7.94 -5.75
C MET A 46 0.43 7.23 -6.49
N HIS A 47 0.79 6.44 -7.49
CA HIS A 47 -0.14 5.60 -8.23
C HIS A 47 0.03 4.14 -7.81
N ILE A 48 -1.06 3.45 -7.53
CA ILE A 48 -1.07 2.03 -7.24
C ILE A 48 -1.94 1.33 -8.27
N LEU A 49 -1.35 0.43 -9.04
CA LEU A 49 -2.06 -0.52 -9.88
C LEU A 49 -2.13 -1.85 -9.13
N SER A 50 -3.31 -2.45 -9.08
CA SER A 50 -3.52 -3.73 -8.41
C SER A 50 -4.30 -4.67 -9.31
N LEU A 51 -3.76 -5.88 -9.48
CA LEU A 51 -4.40 -6.96 -10.23
C LEU A 51 -4.29 -8.24 -9.40
N ASP A 52 -5.26 -8.43 -8.49
CA ASP A 52 -5.34 -9.55 -7.54
C ASP A 52 -4.06 -9.74 -6.71
N SER A 53 -3.14 -10.56 -7.19
CA SER A 53 -1.89 -10.94 -6.50
C SER A 53 -0.66 -10.15 -6.95
N ILE A 54 -0.82 -9.17 -7.84
CA ILE A 54 0.28 -8.34 -8.33
C ILE A 54 -0.06 -6.88 -8.07
N ILE A 55 0.93 -6.14 -7.55
CA ILE A 55 0.79 -4.73 -7.23
C ILE A 55 1.96 -3.99 -7.88
N ARG A 56 1.67 -2.83 -8.47
CA ARG A 56 2.67 -1.87 -8.92
C ARG A 56 2.41 -0.53 -8.24
N ILE A 57 3.41 0.00 -7.56
CA ILE A 57 3.37 1.31 -6.91
C ILE A 57 4.33 2.21 -7.64
N GLU A 58 3.86 3.36 -8.10
CA GLU A 58 4.66 4.36 -8.80
C GLU A 58 4.72 5.64 -7.99
N THR A 59 5.92 6.16 -7.81
CA THR A 59 6.19 7.45 -7.16
C THR A 59 7.26 8.21 -7.93
N ASN A 60 7.27 9.53 -7.81
CA ASN A 60 8.33 10.37 -8.33
C ASN A 60 9.22 10.85 -7.17
N SER A 61 10.51 10.60 -7.29
CA SER A 61 11.53 11.11 -6.38
C SER A 61 12.31 12.24 -7.06
N TYR A 62 12.64 13.28 -6.32
CA TYR A 62 13.49 14.36 -6.83
C TYR A 62 14.93 13.88 -7.10
N VAL A 63 15.39 12.84 -6.40
CA VAL A 63 16.77 12.33 -6.50
C VAL A 63 16.87 11.22 -7.57
N PHE A 64 15.91 10.30 -7.59
CA PHE A 64 15.96 9.09 -8.42
C PHE A 64 14.91 9.05 -9.52
N GLY A 65 14.30 10.20 -9.86
CA GLY A 65 13.28 10.25 -10.91
C GLY A 65 12.06 9.37 -10.61
N THR A 66 11.52 8.75 -11.65
CA THR A 66 10.36 7.86 -11.52
C THR A 66 10.78 6.50 -10.96
N GLN A 67 10.15 6.11 -9.88
CA GLN A 67 10.34 4.80 -9.25
C GLN A 67 9.06 3.98 -9.37
N SER A 68 9.20 2.70 -9.70
CA SER A 68 8.08 1.77 -9.73
C SER A 68 8.45 0.51 -8.95
N PHE A 69 7.64 0.19 -7.94
CA PHE A 69 7.80 -1.02 -7.16
C PHE A 69 6.76 -2.04 -7.58
N ILE A 70 7.21 -3.18 -8.11
CA ILE A 70 6.35 -4.29 -8.56
C ILE A 70 6.48 -5.43 -7.56
N LYS A 71 5.36 -5.90 -7.03
CA LYS A 71 5.30 -6.99 -6.05
C LYS A 71 4.35 -8.10 -6.48
N HIS A 72 4.87 -9.31 -6.57
CA HIS A 72 4.10 -10.54 -6.80
C HIS A 72 3.85 -11.25 -5.47
N LEU A 73 2.67 -11.10 -4.90
CA LEU A 73 2.33 -11.63 -3.57
C LEU A 73 2.42 -13.17 -3.49
N ILE A 74 2.03 -13.88 -4.57
CA ILE A 74 2.07 -15.36 -4.62
C ILE A 74 3.49 -15.84 -4.90
N LYS A 75 4.18 -15.25 -5.90
CA LYS A 75 5.53 -15.66 -6.29
C LYS A 75 6.60 -15.20 -5.33
N LYS A 76 6.25 -14.38 -4.32
CA LYS A 76 7.17 -13.77 -3.36
C LYS A 76 8.39 -13.09 -4.01
N LYS A 77 8.16 -12.39 -5.13
CA LYS A 77 9.19 -11.66 -5.89
C LYS A 77 8.83 -10.20 -5.96
N SER A 78 9.84 -9.34 -5.90
CA SER A 78 9.67 -7.91 -6.18
C SER A 78 10.75 -7.39 -7.11
N TYR A 79 10.43 -6.27 -7.70
CA TYR A 79 11.35 -5.48 -8.51
C TYR A 79 11.17 -4.01 -8.16
N LEU A 80 12.25 -3.32 -7.88
CA LEU A 80 12.29 -1.87 -7.84
C LEU A 80 12.84 -1.39 -9.18
N LEU A 81 12.02 -0.70 -9.95
CA LEU A 81 12.40 -0.06 -11.20
C LEU A 81 12.76 1.39 -10.90
N ILE A 82 13.94 1.80 -11.29
CA ILE A 82 14.43 3.18 -11.16
C ILE A 82 14.74 3.68 -12.56
N SER A 83 14.17 4.82 -12.94
CA SER A 83 14.47 5.51 -14.19
C SER A 83 14.97 6.91 -13.85
N ILE A 84 16.29 7.09 -13.91
CA ILE A 84 16.95 8.39 -13.69
C ILE A 84 16.81 9.23 -14.96
N ASP A 85 17.14 8.64 -16.10
CA ASP A 85 16.95 9.18 -17.45
C ASP A 85 16.67 8.06 -18.46
N GLU A 86 16.66 8.37 -19.75
CA GLU A 86 16.38 7.41 -20.82
C GLU A 86 17.44 6.29 -20.93
N ASN A 87 18.68 6.55 -20.50
CA ASN A 87 19.82 5.63 -20.59
C ASN A 87 20.11 4.91 -19.27
N GLN A 88 19.63 5.46 -18.16
CA GLN A 88 19.90 4.96 -16.81
C GLN A 88 18.62 4.38 -16.17
N GLN A 89 18.28 3.18 -16.63
CA GLN A 89 17.09 2.45 -16.21
C GLN A 89 17.48 1.11 -15.58
N TYR A 90 17.17 0.93 -14.31
CA TYR A 90 17.59 -0.21 -13.50
C TYR A 90 16.40 -0.96 -12.92
N ALA A 91 16.45 -2.29 -12.99
CA ALA A 91 15.49 -3.18 -12.35
C ALA A 91 16.18 -3.99 -11.26
N ILE A 92 15.99 -3.58 -10.04
CA ILE A 92 16.60 -4.20 -8.86
C ILE A 92 15.68 -5.28 -8.34
N LYS A 93 16.17 -6.53 -8.35
CA LYS A 93 15.40 -7.67 -7.85
C LYS A 93 15.45 -7.72 -6.33
N GLY A 94 14.28 -7.76 -5.68
CA GLY A 94 14.13 -8.02 -4.26
C GLY A 94 13.58 -9.43 -3.99
N ASP A 95 14.02 -10.06 -2.91
CA ASP A 95 13.48 -11.31 -2.41
C ASP A 95 12.74 -11.06 -1.07
N PHE A 96 11.45 -11.41 -1.03
CA PHE A 96 10.63 -11.26 0.17
C PHE A 96 10.69 -12.47 1.11
N SER A 97 11.35 -13.56 0.71
CA SER A 97 11.32 -14.80 1.47
C SER A 97 11.86 -14.63 2.89
N GLN A 98 12.74 -13.67 3.10
CA GLN A 98 13.37 -13.41 4.40
C GLN A 98 12.70 -12.30 5.22
N SER A 99 11.98 -11.35 4.60
CA SER A 99 11.43 -10.19 5.32
C SER A 99 10.08 -10.44 5.97
N ASP A 100 9.30 -11.38 5.47
CA ASP A 100 7.93 -11.65 5.95
C ASP A 100 7.89 -12.61 7.18
N THR A 101 9.02 -13.25 7.53
CA THR A 101 9.08 -14.26 8.61
C THR A 101 9.60 -13.73 9.94
N LEU A 102 10.16 -12.53 9.97
CA LEU A 102 10.52 -11.89 11.24
C LEU A 102 9.28 -11.18 11.79
N ASP A 103 8.83 -11.58 12.96
CA ASP A 103 7.86 -10.85 13.80
C ASP A 103 8.43 -9.46 14.13
N LYS A 104 8.34 -8.55 13.17
CA LYS A 104 8.71 -7.15 13.42
C LYS A 104 7.76 -6.60 14.46
N PRO A 105 8.25 -6.01 15.55
CA PRO A 105 7.37 -5.45 16.58
C PRO A 105 6.45 -4.43 15.94
N LYS A 106 5.17 -4.52 16.26
CA LYS A 106 4.18 -3.56 15.77
C LYS A 106 4.60 -2.16 16.18
N LYS A 107 4.72 -1.28 15.21
CA LYS A 107 5.06 0.14 15.43
C LYS A 107 3.84 0.99 15.80
N TYR A 108 2.64 0.44 15.67
CA TYR A 108 1.39 1.16 15.88
C TYR A 108 0.27 0.26 16.41
N THR A 109 -0.76 0.91 16.94
CA THR A 109 -2.06 0.29 17.23
C THR A 109 -3.18 1.07 16.57
N TRP A 110 -4.34 0.44 16.36
CA TRP A 110 -5.49 1.14 15.85
C TRP A 110 -6.79 0.68 16.53
N LYS A 111 -7.78 1.61 16.55
CA LYS A 111 -9.12 1.36 17.08
C LYS A 111 -10.18 1.91 16.12
N LYS A 112 -11.21 1.11 15.81
CA LYS A 112 -12.36 1.58 15.04
C LYS A 112 -13.04 2.71 15.79
N LYS A 113 -13.51 3.71 15.05
CA LYS A 113 -14.28 4.85 15.56
C LYS A 113 -15.58 4.98 14.81
N PHE A 114 -16.58 5.56 15.46
CA PHE A 114 -17.84 5.89 14.82
C PHE A 114 -17.64 7.00 13.79
N GLY A 115 -18.32 6.88 12.65
CA GLY A 115 -18.33 7.85 11.57
C GLY A 115 -17.82 7.29 10.24
N SER A 116 -18.25 7.96 9.19
CA SER A 116 -17.84 7.67 7.81
C SER A 116 -17.84 8.95 7.00
N LYS A 117 -17.02 9.00 5.94
CA LYS A 117 -17.04 10.07 4.93
C LYS A 117 -16.61 9.52 3.58
N LYS A 118 -16.87 10.28 2.52
CA LYS A 118 -16.40 9.96 1.17
C LYS A 118 -15.03 10.61 0.95
N ILE A 119 -14.03 9.81 0.51
CA ILE A 119 -12.66 10.27 0.22
C ILE A 119 -12.28 9.70 -1.13
N GLY A 120 -11.81 10.53 -2.06
CA GLY A 120 -11.46 10.12 -3.42
C GLY A 120 -12.59 9.38 -4.13
N GLY A 121 -13.86 9.68 -3.81
CA GLY A 121 -15.02 8.96 -4.35
C GLY A 121 -15.43 7.71 -3.55
N MET A 122 -14.59 7.19 -2.65
CA MET A 122 -14.81 5.94 -1.92
C MET A 122 -15.42 6.18 -0.53
N LEU A 123 -16.47 5.42 -0.17
CA LEU A 123 -17.05 5.48 1.18
C LEU A 123 -16.09 4.82 2.18
N ALA A 124 -15.69 5.57 3.19
CA ALA A 124 -14.69 5.17 4.15
C ALA A 124 -15.19 5.28 5.60
N LYS A 125 -14.77 4.32 6.42
CA LYS A 125 -15.03 4.25 7.87
C LYS A 125 -13.85 4.84 8.63
N LYS A 126 -14.14 5.47 9.78
CA LYS A 126 -13.17 6.13 10.63
C LYS A 126 -12.44 5.11 11.53
N LEU A 127 -11.13 5.30 11.72
CA LEU A 127 -10.35 4.67 12.78
C LEU A 127 -9.38 5.67 13.41
N LYS A 128 -8.92 5.38 14.63
CA LYS A 128 -7.83 6.10 15.28
C LYS A 128 -6.60 5.23 15.21
N LEU A 129 -5.54 5.73 14.59
CA LEU A 129 -4.20 5.16 14.56
C LEU A 129 -3.37 5.80 15.66
N THR A 130 -2.58 5.04 16.41
CA THR A 130 -1.63 5.54 17.41
C THR A 130 -0.28 4.90 17.19
N PHE A 131 0.75 5.67 16.94
CA PHE A 131 2.13 5.21 16.86
C PHE A 131 2.69 4.93 18.25
N LEU A 132 3.35 3.79 18.44
CA LEU A 132 3.80 3.37 19.78
C LEU A 132 5.04 4.13 20.25
N GLN A 133 5.89 4.56 19.35
CA GLN A 133 7.11 5.29 19.68
C GLN A 133 6.81 6.73 20.06
N SER A 134 6.12 7.47 19.20
CA SER A 134 5.82 8.90 19.42
C SER A 134 4.61 9.14 20.31
N GLN A 135 3.77 8.12 20.57
CA GLN A 135 2.46 8.21 21.23
C GLN A 135 1.48 9.15 20.51
N LYS A 136 1.82 9.67 19.32
CA LYS A 136 0.95 10.51 18.51
C LYS A 136 -0.19 9.68 17.91
N SER A 137 -1.34 10.33 17.76
CA SER A 137 -2.55 9.68 17.26
C SER A 137 -3.15 10.45 16.10
N TYR A 138 -3.57 9.72 15.07
CA TYR A 138 -4.13 10.28 13.85
C TYR A 138 -5.50 9.68 13.53
N THR A 139 -6.36 10.49 12.92
CA THR A 139 -7.64 10.02 12.41
C THR A 139 -7.48 9.51 10.99
N CYS A 140 -7.53 8.20 10.82
CA CYS A 140 -7.45 7.54 9.53
C CYS A 140 -8.83 7.09 9.05
N TYR A 141 -8.90 6.77 7.76
CA TYR A 141 -10.11 6.24 7.13
C TYR A 141 -9.76 5.07 6.22
N TYR A 142 -10.65 4.08 6.18
CA TYR A 142 -10.50 2.88 5.37
C TYR A 142 -11.80 2.49 4.69
N SER A 143 -11.73 1.94 3.50
CA SER A 143 -12.88 1.32 2.84
C SER A 143 -13.01 -0.13 3.30
N LYS A 144 -14.18 -0.49 3.83
CA LYS A 144 -14.47 -1.87 4.25
C LYS A 144 -14.69 -2.84 3.10
N ASN A 145 -14.87 -2.33 1.88
CA ASN A 145 -15.21 -3.16 0.72
C ASN A 145 -14.00 -3.92 0.18
N TYR A 146 -12.79 -3.43 0.44
CA TYR A 146 -11.56 -3.97 -0.09
C TYR A 146 -10.57 -4.30 1.02
N ALA A 147 -9.76 -5.34 0.81
CA ALA A 147 -8.67 -5.71 1.71
C ALA A 147 -7.50 -4.69 1.63
N ALA A 148 -6.74 -4.58 2.72
CA ALA A 148 -5.57 -3.69 2.80
C ALA A 148 -4.33 -4.20 2.02
N ARG A 149 -4.43 -5.30 1.27
CA ARG A 149 -3.30 -6.03 0.68
C ARG A 149 -2.42 -5.22 -0.28
N CYS A 150 -2.97 -4.18 -0.90
CA CYS A 150 -2.21 -3.30 -1.80
C CYS A 150 -1.44 -2.18 -1.05
N GLN A 151 -1.46 -2.20 0.28
CA GLN A 151 -0.75 -1.24 1.13
C GLN A 151 0.21 -1.99 2.05
N GLU A 152 1.51 -1.73 1.94
CA GLU A 152 2.50 -2.43 2.77
C GLU A 152 2.49 -1.98 4.23
N ALA A 153 2.24 -0.68 4.46
CA ALA A 153 2.36 -0.08 5.78
C ALA A 153 1.29 -0.56 6.78
N PHE A 154 0.09 -0.92 6.31
CA PHE A 154 -1.07 -1.20 7.17
C PHE A 154 -1.86 -2.41 6.69
N THR A 155 -1.17 -3.55 6.51
CA THR A 155 -1.78 -4.81 6.04
C THR A 155 -2.81 -5.38 7.02
N ASP A 156 -2.74 -4.99 8.30
CA ASP A 156 -3.66 -5.40 9.36
C ASP A 156 -4.86 -4.45 9.55
N PHE A 157 -4.98 -3.38 8.73
CA PHE A 157 -6.18 -2.54 8.75
C PHE A 157 -7.42 -3.34 8.34
N PRO A 158 -8.60 -2.96 8.89
CA PRO A 158 -9.85 -3.68 8.62
C PRO A 158 -10.42 -3.44 7.21
N GLY A 159 -9.62 -2.90 6.31
CA GLY A 159 -9.93 -2.61 4.92
C GLY A 159 -8.89 -1.69 4.28
N LEU A 160 -9.11 -1.35 2.99
CA LEU A 160 -8.21 -0.52 2.20
C LEU A 160 -8.05 0.88 2.80
N PRO A 161 -6.86 1.31 3.24
CA PRO A 161 -6.62 2.66 3.72
C PRO A 161 -6.87 3.70 2.62
N VAL A 162 -7.66 4.73 2.90
CA VAL A 162 -7.95 5.83 1.95
C VAL A 162 -7.49 7.20 2.46
N LEU A 163 -7.25 7.32 3.75
CA LEU A 163 -6.54 8.42 4.39
C LEU A 163 -5.77 7.84 5.57
N TYR A 164 -4.46 7.97 5.54
CA TYR A 164 -3.59 7.44 6.58
C TYR A 164 -2.32 8.26 6.71
N TYR A 165 -1.55 7.99 7.76
CA TYR A 165 -0.35 8.73 8.10
C TYR A 165 0.80 7.77 8.33
N LEU A 166 2.01 8.19 7.95
CA LEU A 166 3.28 7.52 8.28
C LEU A 166 4.21 8.50 8.98
N GLU A 167 4.79 8.09 10.10
CA GLU A 167 5.89 8.82 10.72
C GLU A 167 7.21 8.38 10.08
N THR A 168 7.99 9.33 9.61
CA THR A 168 9.32 9.18 9.03
C THR A 168 10.30 10.07 9.77
N ASP A 169 11.59 9.92 9.48
CA ASP A 169 12.62 10.78 10.06
C ASP A 169 12.47 12.25 9.60
N ASP A 170 11.91 12.46 8.41
CA ASP A 170 11.67 13.79 7.80
C ASP A 170 10.31 14.40 8.20
N GLY A 171 9.55 13.77 9.09
CA GLY A 171 8.25 14.25 9.56
C GLY A 171 7.10 13.28 9.31
N VAL A 172 5.89 13.82 9.34
CA VAL A 172 4.66 13.03 9.19
C VAL A 172 4.11 13.20 7.79
N LEU A 173 4.00 12.10 7.08
CA LEU A 173 3.41 12.03 5.75
C LEU A 173 1.92 11.67 5.82
N GLU A 174 1.06 12.52 5.27
CA GLU A 174 -0.36 12.22 5.03
C GLU A 174 -0.50 11.62 3.64
N TYR A 175 -1.13 10.46 3.54
CA TYR A 175 -1.53 9.80 2.30
C TYR A 175 -3.04 9.90 2.14
N ARG A 176 -3.49 10.58 1.11
CA ARG A 176 -4.90 10.81 0.84
C ARG A 176 -5.30 10.30 -0.54
N LEU A 177 -6.21 9.35 -0.60
CA LEU A 177 -6.81 8.92 -1.87
C LEU A 177 -7.53 10.08 -2.53
N THR A 178 -7.16 10.39 -3.76
CA THR A 178 -7.79 11.44 -4.59
C THR A 178 -8.72 10.83 -5.62
N LYS A 179 -8.34 9.67 -6.19
CA LYS A 179 -9.09 9.01 -7.25
C LYS A 179 -8.92 7.49 -7.20
N TYR A 180 -9.90 6.76 -7.70
CA TYR A 180 -9.79 5.31 -7.94
C TYR A 180 -10.60 4.89 -9.16
N THR A 181 -10.22 3.76 -9.73
CA THR A 181 -10.99 3.04 -10.73
C THR A 181 -10.94 1.54 -10.45
N THR A 182 -12.02 0.84 -10.74
CA THR A 182 -12.13 -0.63 -10.61
C THR A 182 -11.97 -1.33 -11.95
N ILE A 183 -11.51 -0.62 -12.98
CA ILE A 183 -11.14 -1.22 -14.26
C ILE A 183 -9.80 -1.93 -14.07
N ALA A 184 -9.76 -3.22 -14.38
CA ALA A 184 -8.54 -4.01 -14.27
C ALA A 184 -7.43 -3.42 -15.15
N PRO A 185 -6.23 -3.16 -14.60
CA PRO A 185 -5.09 -2.73 -15.40
C PRO A 185 -4.63 -3.82 -16.37
N ASN A 186 -3.96 -3.43 -17.47
CA ASN A 186 -3.32 -4.39 -18.34
C ASN A 186 -2.19 -5.13 -17.59
N TYR A 187 -2.14 -6.46 -17.74
CA TYR A 187 -1.15 -7.31 -17.11
C TYR A 187 0.30 -6.93 -17.47
N ASP A 188 0.54 -6.45 -18.69
CA ASP A 188 1.86 -6.05 -19.19
C ASP A 188 2.50 -4.92 -18.35
N LEU A 189 1.68 -4.10 -17.68
CA LEU A 189 2.17 -3.04 -16.78
C LEU A 189 2.90 -3.58 -15.55
N PHE A 190 2.76 -4.88 -15.24
CA PHE A 190 3.41 -5.52 -14.09
C PHE A 190 4.68 -6.29 -14.45
N GLY A 191 5.13 -6.16 -15.70
CA GLY A 191 6.38 -6.71 -16.17
C GLY A 191 7.56 -5.77 -15.93
N VAL A 192 8.78 -6.33 -15.92
CA VAL A 192 10.02 -5.53 -16.02
C VAL A 192 10.27 -5.27 -17.51
N PRO A 193 10.31 -4.00 -17.96
CA PRO A 193 10.56 -3.68 -19.35
C PRO A 193 11.93 -4.20 -19.81
N SER A 194 12.04 -4.56 -21.09
CA SER A 194 13.25 -5.20 -21.65
C SER A 194 14.48 -4.28 -21.71
N ASN A 195 14.26 -2.98 -21.71
CA ASN A 195 15.28 -1.94 -21.73
C ASN A 195 15.91 -1.66 -20.35
N TYR A 196 15.38 -2.27 -19.27
CA TYR A 196 15.95 -2.09 -17.93
C TYR A 196 17.13 -3.04 -17.70
N ILE A 197 18.22 -2.50 -17.16
CA ILE A 197 19.37 -3.27 -16.70
C ILE A 197 18.99 -3.97 -15.41
N LYS A 198 19.03 -5.30 -15.41
CA LYS A 198 18.66 -6.12 -14.24
C LYS A 198 19.87 -6.26 -13.32
N LEU A 199 19.70 -5.84 -12.07
CA LEU A 199 20.72 -5.85 -11.03
C LEU A 199 20.18 -6.51 -9.75
N THR A 200 21.09 -7.06 -8.96
CA THR A 200 20.87 -7.31 -7.55
C THR A 200 20.98 -6.00 -6.76
N PHE A 201 20.56 -6.00 -5.50
CA PHE A 201 20.71 -4.81 -4.66
C PHE A 201 22.19 -4.43 -4.46
N ASP A 202 23.07 -5.42 -4.25
CA ASP A 202 24.50 -5.19 -4.03
C ASP A 202 25.17 -4.60 -5.28
N GLU A 203 24.88 -5.14 -6.48
CA GLU A 203 25.37 -4.59 -7.75
C GLU A 203 24.93 -3.14 -7.98
N PHE A 204 23.68 -2.79 -7.57
CA PHE A 204 23.21 -1.41 -7.67
C PHE A 204 23.93 -0.48 -6.70
N VAL A 205 24.16 -0.92 -5.45
CA VAL A 205 24.93 -0.14 -4.47
C VAL A 205 26.38 0.09 -4.94
N ASP A 206 27.03 -0.94 -5.50
CA ASP A 206 28.37 -0.83 -6.05
C ASP A 206 28.43 0.16 -7.22
N LEU A 207 27.42 0.15 -8.09
CA LEU A 207 27.30 1.08 -9.19
C LEU A 207 27.20 2.54 -8.69
N LEU A 208 26.38 2.81 -7.69
CA LEU A 208 26.25 4.15 -7.10
C LEU A 208 27.56 4.63 -6.44
N ASN A 209 28.25 3.73 -5.72
CA ASN A 209 29.51 4.05 -5.06
C ASN A 209 30.64 4.36 -6.06
N ASN A 210 30.64 3.69 -7.20
CA ASN A 210 31.65 3.91 -8.25
C ASN A 210 31.36 5.19 -9.05
N SER A 211 30.11 5.58 -9.23
CA SER A 211 29.75 6.85 -9.88
C SER A 211 30.21 8.05 -9.07
N ASN A 212 30.09 8.00 -7.74
CA ASN A 212 30.51 9.08 -6.83
C ASN A 212 32.04 9.25 -6.67
N LYS A 213 32.85 8.32 -7.22
CA LYS A 213 34.32 8.42 -7.16
C LYS A 213 34.92 9.11 -8.39
N ASN A 214 34.11 9.33 -9.42
CA ASN A 214 34.57 9.91 -10.70
C ASN A 214 34.17 11.38 -10.89
N ASP A 215 33.46 11.94 -9.91
CA ASP A 215 33.18 13.39 -9.78
C ASP A 215 34.09 14.03 -8.73
#